data_89e270c79e0f811040e7c0413a0e0763
#
_entry.id   89e270c79e0f811040e7c0413a0e0763
#
_cell.length_a   1.000
_cell.length_b   1.000
_cell.length_c   1.000
_cell.angle_alpha   90.00
_cell.angle_beta   90.00
_cell.angle_gamma   90.00
#
_symmetry.space_group_name_H-M   'P 1'
#
loop_
_entity.id
_entity.type
_entity.pdbx_description
1 polymer ?
#
loop_
_entity_poly.entity_id
_entity_poly.type
_entity_poly.pdbx_seq_one_letter_code
_entity_poly.pdbx_strand_id
1 'polypeptide(L)'
;MNDFKGKTVIVTGGASGIGKSIAESFAKKEANVVIADIDELKGKKLEEHLNQTRMNSLFIKTDVKNETEIKELITKSFEAFGAIDILINNAGISKFHSFFDLTVEMWEEVINTNLRSVFLCSREAAKLMKQGSCIINLSSTRAVMSENGTEAYSASKGGIAAITHAMASSLAEKGIRVNCISPGWIETGDYESLREVDHKQHFSNRVGKPGDIARTCLFLAHPENDFITGENITVDGGMTRKMIYEE
;
A
#
# COMPACT_ATOMS: atom_id res chain seq x y z
N MET A 1 -14.57 12.23 15.28
CA MET A 1 -13.45 13.19 15.33
C MET A 1 -12.62 13.03 14.05
N ASN A 2 -12.09 14.14 13.52
CA ASN A 2 -11.26 14.12 12.30
C ASN A 2 -9.79 13.94 12.69
N ASP A 3 -9.45 12.71 13.09
CA ASP A 3 -8.13 12.38 13.67
C ASP A 3 -6.96 12.52 12.69
N PHE A 4 -7.26 12.73 11.40
CA PHE A 4 -6.28 12.93 10.33
C PHE A 4 -6.27 14.36 9.76
N LYS A 5 -7.04 15.27 10.33
CA LYS A 5 -7.11 16.65 9.84
C LYS A 5 -5.72 17.31 9.83
N GLY A 6 -5.32 17.77 8.64
CA GLY A 6 -4.02 18.41 8.40
C GLY A 6 -2.81 17.47 8.44
N LYS A 7 -2.99 16.16 8.67
CA LYS A 7 -1.93 15.17 8.54
C LYS A 7 -1.57 14.96 7.07
N THR A 8 -0.30 14.87 6.77
CA THR A 8 0.17 14.58 5.40
C THR A 8 0.39 13.11 5.17
N VAL A 9 -0.30 12.58 4.16
CA VAL A 9 -0.31 11.17 3.78
C VAL A 9 0.21 11.02 2.37
N ILE A 10 1.28 10.28 2.18
CA ILE A 10 1.81 9.91 0.85
C ILE A 10 1.32 8.50 0.52
N VAL A 11 0.69 8.33 -0.66
CA VAL A 11 0.24 7.02 -1.15
C VAL A 11 0.93 6.74 -2.48
N THR A 12 1.83 5.74 -2.50
CA THR A 12 2.44 5.28 -3.75
C THR A 12 1.50 4.33 -4.50
N GLY A 13 1.46 4.40 -5.85
CA GLY A 13 0.44 3.71 -6.64
C GLY A 13 -0.96 4.23 -6.30
N GLY A 14 -1.07 5.53 -6.01
CA GLY A 14 -2.27 6.16 -5.45
C GLY A 14 -3.36 6.50 -6.46
N ALA A 15 -3.11 6.37 -7.76
CA ALA A 15 -4.05 6.81 -8.79
C ALA A 15 -5.14 5.79 -9.16
N SER A 16 -5.03 4.54 -8.74
CA SER A 16 -5.96 3.47 -9.10
C SER A 16 -6.13 2.43 -7.98
N GLY A 17 -7.13 1.57 -8.12
CA GLY A 17 -7.36 0.38 -7.30
C GLY A 17 -7.36 0.66 -5.79
N ILE A 18 -6.59 -0.12 -5.05
CA ILE A 18 -6.45 -0.03 -3.59
C ILE A 18 -5.87 1.34 -3.20
N GLY A 19 -4.82 1.80 -3.89
CA GLY A 19 -4.15 3.07 -3.59
C GLY A 19 -5.09 4.27 -3.72
N LYS A 20 -5.91 4.31 -4.77
CA LYS A 20 -6.95 5.34 -4.95
C LYS A 20 -7.94 5.33 -3.78
N SER A 21 -8.45 4.16 -3.40
CA SER A 21 -9.39 4.04 -2.28
C SER A 21 -8.78 4.49 -0.95
N ILE A 22 -7.48 4.23 -0.73
CA ILE A 22 -6.74 4.72 0.43
C ILE A 22 -6.67 6.25 0.37
N ALA A 23 -6.21 6.82 -0.75
CA ALA A 23 -6.10 8.26 -0.95
C ALA A 23 -7.44 8.99 -0.68
N GLU A 24 -8.54 8.51 -1.28
CA GLU A 24 -9.88 9.04 -1.07
C GLU A 24 -10.33 8.93 0.40
N SER A 25 -9.98 7.83 1.07
CA SER A 25 -10.39 7.59 2.46
C SER A 25 -9.69 8.54 3.43
N PHE A 26 -8.40 8.81 3.26
CA PHE A 26 -7.68 9.81 4.05
C PHE A 26 -8.13 11.23 3.71
N ALA A 27 -8.36 11.54 2.44
CA ALA A 27 -8.88 12.85 2.03
C ALA A 27 -10.25 13.16 2.68
N LYS A 28 -11.17 12.18 2.73
CA LYS A 28 -12.46 12.29 3.46
C LYS A 28 -12.29 12.52 4.97
N LYS A 29 -11.11 12.25 5.52
CA LYS A 29 -10.75 12.53 6.92
C LYS A 29 -9.97 13.84 7.07
N GLU A 30 -10.02 14.71 6.07
CA GLU A 30 -9.37 16.02 6.02
C GLU A 30 -7.83 15.97 6.11
N ALA A 31 -7.22 14.85 5.71
CA ALA A 31 -5.78 14.77 5.51
C ALA A 31 -5.34 15.51 4.24
N ASN A 32 -4.09 15.99 4.22
CA ASN A 32 -3.40 16.39 3.00
C ASN A 32 -2.90 15.12 2.32
N VAL A 33 -3.31 14.85 1.09
CA VAL A 33 -3.01 13.59 0.41
C VAL A 33 -2.08 13.81 -0.77
N VAL A 34 -0.91 13.20 -0.75
CA VAL A 34 -0.01 13.13 -1.89
C VAL A 34 -0.25 11.83 -2.64
N ILE A 35 -0.69 11.95 -3.88
CA ILE A 35 -0.93 10.85 -4.81
C ILE A 35 0.34 10.67 -5.64
N ALA A 36 1.12 9.63 -5.37
CA ALA A 36 2.31 9.31 -6.13
C ALA A 36 2.02 8.13 -7.08
N ASP A 37 2.13 8.35 -8.38
CA ASP A 37 1.86 7.30 -9.38
C ASP A 37 2.64 7.58 -10.67
N ILE A 38 2.89 6.52 -11.43
CA ILE A 38 3.48 6.65 -12.77
C ILE A 38 2.44 7.09 -13.83
N ASP A 39 1.15 6.78 -13.60
CA ASP A 39 0.03 7.15 -14.48
C ASP A 39 -0.40 8.60 -14.21
N GLU A 40 0.21 9.50 -14.98
CA GLU A 40 -0.02 10.94 -14.85
C GLU A 40 -1.49 11.32 -15.12
N LEU A 41 -2.13 10.65 -16.09
CA LEU A 41 -3.51 10.98 -16.45
C LEU A 41 -4.48 10.65 -15.32
N LYS A 42 -4.40 9.43 -14.78
CA LYS A 42 -5.24 9.02 -13.66
C LYS A 42 -4.93 9.82 -12.39
N GLY A 43 -3.65 10.09 -12.13
CA GLY A 43 -3.22 10.85 -10.97
C GLY A 43 -3.78 12.27 -10.95
N LYS A 44 -3.64 13.02 -12.04
CA LYS A 44 -4.20 14.38 -12.17
C LYS A 44 -5.73 14.39 -12.09
N LYS A 45 -6.38 13.42 -12.72
CA LYS A 45 -7.85 13.30 -12.64
C LYS A 45 -8.33 13.08 -11.21
N LEU A 46 -7.61 12.27 -10.42
CA LEU A 46 -7.95 12.04 -9.02
C LEU A 46 -7.69 13.29 -8.17
N GLU A 47 -6.56 13.97 -8.37
CA GLU A 47 -6.25 15.23 -7.71
C GLU A 47 -7.33 16.27 -7.96
N GLU A 48 -7.71 16.50 -9.22
CA GLU A 48 -8.79 17.41 -9.59
C GLU A 48 -10.10 17.06 -8.90
N HIS A 49 -10.48 15.78 -8.91
CA HIS A 49 -11.71 15.31 -8.25
C HIS A 49 -11.70 15.58 -6.74
N LEU A 50 -10.60 15.30 -6.06
CA LEU A 50 -10.49 15.53 -4.62
C LEU A 50 -10.52 17.03 -4.30
N ASN A 51 -9.79 17.85 -5.05
CA ASN A 51 -9.70 19.30 -4.81
C ASN A 51 -11.03 20.02 -5.11
N GLN A 52 -11.83 19.55 -6.08
CA GLN A 52 -13.19 20.05 -6.31
C GLN A 52 -14.12 19.85 -5.11
N THR A 53 -13.88 18.82 -4.30
CA THR A 53 -14.64 18.53 -3.07
C THR A 53 -14.03 19.18 -1.82
N ARG A 54 -13.15 20.18 -2.00
CA ARG A 54 -12.42 20.91 -0.94
C ARG A 54 -11.50 20.02 -0.09
N MET A 55 -11.08 18.90 -0.63
CA MET A 55 -10.04 18.06 -0.04
C MET A 55 -8.68 18.55 -0.55
N ASN A 56 -7.67 18.48 0.31
CA ASN A 56 -6.34 18.97 -0.02
C ASN A 56 -5.49 17.84 -0.59
N SER A 57 -5.26 17.81 -1.90
CA SER A 57 -4.48 16.79 -2.56
C SER A 57 -3.48 17.34 -3.56
N LEU A 58 -2.37 16.62 -3.74
CA LEU A 58 -1.29 16.92 -4.66
C LEU A 58 -0.88 15.65 -5.41
N PHE A 59 -0.92 15.67 -6.73
CA PHE A 59 -0.36 14.60 -7.54
C PHE A 59 1.11 14.86 -7.87
N ILE A 60 1.95 13.84 -7.68
CA ILE A 60 3.36 13.86 -8.07
C ILE A 60 3.62 12.60 -8.91
N LYS A 61 3.94 12.81 -10.20
CA LYS A 61 4.36 11.70 -11.06
C LYS A 61 5.62 11.06 -10.51
N THR A 62 5.57 9.75 -10.27
CA THR A 62 6.68 9.03 -9.63
C THR A 62 6.77 7.59 -10.12
N ASP A 63 7.88 7.23 -10.74
CA ASP A 63 8.28 5.83 -10.90
C ASP A 63 9.05 5.41 -9.63
N VAL A 64 8.44 4.55 -8.83
CA VAL A 64 9.01 4.07 -7.57
C VAL A 64 10.28 3.21 -7.75
N LYS A 65 10.64 2.84 -8.97
CA LYS A 65 11.93 2.21 -9.29
C LYS A 65 13.07 3.23 -9.34
N ASN A 66 12.74 4.50 -9.54
CA ASN A 66 13.70 5.58 -9.70
C ASN A 66 13.96 6.30 -8.36
N GLU A 67 15.16 6.12 -7.82
CA GLU A 67 15.55 6.74 -6.54
C GLU A 67 15.49 8.27 -6.58
N THR A 68 15.82 8.90 -7.70
CA THR A 68 15.76 10.35 -7.84
C THR A 68 14.32 10.86 -7.76
N GLU A 69 13.38 10.19 -8.45
CA GLU A 69 11.97 10.57 -8.41
C GLU A 69 11.36 10.34 -7.02
N ILE A 70 11.81 9.29 -6.29
CA ILE A 70 11.41 9.09 -4.88
C ILE A 70 11.90 10.27 -4.01
N LYS A 71 13.16 10.70 -4.15
CA LYS A 71 13.68 11.86 -3.40
C LYS A 71 12.89 13.12 -3.71
N GLU A 72 12.58 13.35 -4.98
CA GLU A 72 11.74 14.47 -5.40
C GLU A 72 10.32 14.38 -4.83
N LEU A 73 9.69 13.19 -4.85
CA LEU A 73 8.40 12.96 -4.23
C LEU A 73 8.39 13.41 -2.78
N ILE A 74 9.36 12.94 -1.99
CA ILE A 74 9.44 13.23 -0.56
C ILE A 74 9.70 14.73 -0.32
N THR A 75 10.63 15.33 -1.07
CA THR A 75 10.94 16.77 -0.96
C THR A 75 9.74 17.63 -1.31
N LYS A 76 9.12 17.42 -2.46
CA LYS A 76 7.93 18.19 -2.90
C LYS A 76 6.75 18.02 -1.95
N SER A 77 6.56 16.82 -1.39
CA SER A 77 5.51 16.58 -0.40
C SER A 77 5.74 17.39 0.88
N PHE A 78 6.98 17.43 1.35
CA PHE A 78 7.35 18.20 2.52
C PHE A 78 7.27 19.72 2.27
N GLU A 79 7.70 20.20 1.11
CA GLU A 79 7.60 21.59 0.72
C GLU A 79 6.14 22.07 0.63
N ALA A 80 5.24 21.23 0.10
CA ALA A 80 3.83 21.56 -0.06
C ALA A 80 3.07 21.62 1.27
N PHE A 81 3.37 20.73 2.22
CA PHE A 81 2.55 20.52 3.42
C PHE A 81 3.29 20.68 4.75
N GLY A 82 4.61 20.89 4.74
CA GLY A 82 5.44 21.14 5.92
C GLY A 82 5.68 19.91 6.82
N ALA A 83 5.09 18.77 6.52
CA ALA A 83 5.24 17.52 7.29
C ALA A 83 5.01 16.29 6.41
N ILE A 84 5.48 15.12 6.88
CA ILE A 84 5.11 13.80 6.38
C ILE A 84 4.74 12.98 7.60
N ASP A 85 3.46 12.69 7.79
CA ASP A 85 2.97 11.96 8.96
C ASP A 85 2.75 10.46 8.65
N ILE A 86 2.31 10.14 7.42
CA ILE A 86 1.95 8.78 7.03
C ILE A 86 2.50 8.49 5.64
N LEU A 87 3.19 7.36 5.50
CA LEU A 87 3.59 6.82 4.21
C LEU A 87 2.89 5.48 3.96
N ILE A 88 2.18 5.36 2.84
CA ILE A 88 1.57 4.12 2.38
C ILE A 88 2.34 3.62 1.16
N ASN A 89 3.13 2.57 1.34
CA ASN A 89 3.82 1.87 0.27
C ASN A 89 2.87 0.85 -0.37
N ASN A 90 2.10 1.30 -1.37
CA ASN A 90 1.11 0.50 -2.06
C ASN A 90 1.51 0.18 -3.51
N ALA A 91 2.37 0.97 -4.14
CA ALA A 91 2.81 0.73 -5.52
C ALA A 91 3.34 -0.69 -5.71
N GLY A 92 2.88 -1.36 -6.76
CA GLY A 92 3.29 -2.72 -7.06
C GLY A 92 2.70 -3.24 -8.35
N ILE A 93 3.36 -4.24 -8.91
CA ILE A 93 2.92 -4.98 -10.09
C ILE A 93 2.72 -6.45 -9.76
N SER A 94 1.76 -7.06 -10.43
CA SER A 94 1.43 -8.48 -10.33
C SER A 94 1.59 -9.09 -11.72
N LYS A 95 2.79 -9.58 -12.02
CA LYS A 95 3.11 -10.26 -13.28
C LYS A 95 3.44 -11.72 -12.96
N PHE A 96 2.76 -12.62 -13.64
CA PHE A 96 2.92 -14.06 -13.46
C PHE A 96 3.50 -14.68 -14.73
N HIS A 97 4.48 -15.54 -14.55
CA HIS A 97 5.19 -16.22 -15.63
C HIS A 97 5.40 -17.68 -15.26
N SER A 98 5.43 -18.59 -16.25
CA SER A 98 5.85 -19.96 -16.00
C SER A 98 7.24 -19.96 -15.36
N PHE A 99 7.48 -20.88 -14.41
CA PHE A 99 8.74 -20.95 -13.66
C PHE A 99 9.99 -20.96 -14.56
N PHE A 100 9.93 -21.68 -15.68
CA PHE A 100 11.06 -21.78 -16.60
C PHE A 100 11.19 -20.59 -17.58
N ASP A 101 10.12 -19.80 -17.75
CA ASP A 101 10.10 -18.64 -18.63
C ASP A 101 10.35 -17.33 -17.88
N LEU A 102 10.42 -17.37 -16.55
CA LEU A 102 10.72 -16.21 -15.71
C LEU A 102 12.20 -15.81 -15.88
N THR A 103 12.46 -14.77 -16.66
CA THR A 103 13.81 -14.26 -16.86
C THR A 103 14.27 -13.43 -15.64
N VAL A 104 15.59 -13.20 -15.57
CA VAL A 104 16.17 -12.35 -14.51
C VAL A 104 15.61 -10.92 -14.57
N GLU A 105 15.44 -10.38 -15.76
CA GLU A 105 14.90 -9.03 -15.97
C GLU A 105 13.44 -8.92 -15.50
N MET A 106 12.62 -9.94 -15.76
CA MET A 106 11.23 -10.00 -15.27
C MET A 106 11.17 -10.12 -13.75
N TRP A 107 12.07 -10.92 -13.16
CA TRP A 107 12.23 -11.03 -11.72
C TRP A 107 12.63 -9.69 -11.11
N GLU A 108 13.67 -9.04 -11.64
CA GLU A 108 14.16 -7.76 -11.13
C GLU A 108 13.14 -6.64 -11.29
N GLU A 109 12.33 -6.63 -12.35
CA GLU A 109 11.26 -5.67 -12.51
C GLU A 109 10.27 -5.75 -11.35
N VAL A 110 9.84 -6.95 -10.96
CA VAL A 110 8.92 -7.16 -9.84
C VAL A 110 9.58 -6.80 -8.51
N ILE A 111 10.79 -7.25 -8.26
CA ILE A 111 11.53 -6.95 -7.01
C ILE A 111 11.79 -5.45 -6.88
N ASN A 112 12.24 -4.78 -7.93
CA ASN A 112 12.53 -3.36 -7.90
C ASN A 112 11.27 -2.52 -7.70
N THR A 113 10.15 -2.91 -8.33
CA THR A 113 8.88 -2.20 -8.20
C THR A 113 8.23 -2.43 -6.84
N ASN A 114 8.14 -3.69 -6.37
CA ASN A 114 7.36 -4.03 -5.20
C ASN A 114 8.13 -3.91 -3.89
N LEU A 115 9.38 -4.40 -3.84
CA LEU A 115 10.14 -4.53 -2.59
C LEU A 115 11.19 -3.43 -2.41
N ARG A 116 12.06 -3.22 -3.43
CA ARG A 116 13.10 -2.20 -3.35
C ARG A 116 12.51 -0.81 -3.15
N SER A 117 11.38 -0.51 -3.81
CA SER A 117 10.66 0.75 -3.66
C SER A 117 10.21 1.01 -2.21
N VAL A 118 9.71 -0.01 -1.51
CA VAL A 118 9.30 0.08 -0.10
C VAL A 118 10.48 0.55 0.77
N PHE A 119 11.64 -0.06 0.57
CA PHE A 119 12.86 0.37 1.28
C PHE A 119 13.22 1.82 0.95
N LEU A 120 13.26 2.19 -0.33
CA LEU A 120 13.69 3.52 -0.76
C LEU A 120 12.73 4.61 -0.28
N CYS A 121 11.42 4.44 -0.50
CA CYS A 121 10.41 5.40 -0.05
C CYS A 121 10.43 5.56 1.47
N SER A 122 10.50 4.46 2.21
CA SER A 122 10.54 4.49 3.67
C SER A 122 11.81 5.17 4.20
N ARG A 123 12.98 4.88 3.61
CA ARG A 123 14.24 5.49 3.98
C ARG A 123 14.22 7.01 3.78
N GLU A 124 13.75 7.47 2.63
CA GLU A 124 13.72 8.91 2.33
C GLU A 124 12.67 9.63 3.17
N ALA A 125 11.46 9.07 3.34
CA ALA A 125 10.42 9.66 4.17
C ALA A 125 10.84 9.73 5.64
N ALA A 126 11.44 8.68 6.19
CA ALA A 126 11.86 8.63 7.59
C ALA A 126 12.91 9.69 7.97
N LYS A 127 13.61 10.30 7.01
CA LYS A 127 14.52 11.44 7.27
C LYS A 127 13.76 12.70 7.73
N LEU A 128 12.52 12.88 7.21
CA LEU A 128 11.68 14.05 7.45
C LEU A 128 10.48 13.77 8.38
N MET A 129 10.16 12.49 8.60
CA MET A 129 9.11 12.07 9.52
C MET A 129 9.51 12.33 10.97
N LYS A 130 8.51 12.66 11.80
CA LYS A 130 8.67 12.95 13.23
C LYS A 130 8.08 11.82 14.08
N GLN A 131 8.31 11.88 15.38
CA GLN A 131 7.67 10.99 16.36
C GLN A 131 6.15 10.99 16.19
N GLY A 132 5.55 9.81 16.28
CA GLY A 132 4.12 9.57 16.05
C GLY A 132 3.74 9.34 14.59
N SER A 133 4.69 9.47 13.65
CA SER A 133 4.46 9.10 12.25
C SER A 133 4.34 7.59 12.06
N CYS A 134 3.74 7.17 10.95
CA CYS A 134 3.67 5.75 10.63
C CYS A 134 3.91 5.43 9.15
N ILE A 135 4.44 4.24 8.89
CA ILE A 135 4.65 3.64 7.58
C ILE A 135 3.77 2.39 7.50
N ILE A 136 3.00 2.26 6.42
CA ILE A 136 2.17 1.07 6.16
C ILE A 136 2.57 0.50 4.81
N ASN A 137 2.97 -0.76 4.80
CA ASN A 137 3.41 -1.47 3.61
C ASN A 137 2.31 -2.43 3.13
N LEU A 138 2.05 -2.46 1.82
CA LEU A 138 1.10 -3.39 1.22
C LEU A 138 1.84 -4.64 0.72
N SER A 139 1.74 -5.72 1.50
CA SER A 139 2.15 -7.07 1.10
C SER A 139 1.02 -7.77 0.34
N SER A 140 0.80 -9.05 0.57
CA SER A 140 -0.26 -9.89 0.04
C SER A 140 -0.31 -11.21 0.82
N THR A 141 -1.42 -11.92 0.76
CA THR A 141 -1.49 -13.33 1.16
C THR A 141 -0.50 -14.21 0.39
N ARG A 142 -0.03 -13.76 -0.79
CA ARG A 142 1.04 -14.42 -1.55
C ARG A 142 2.40 -14.47 -0.83
N ALA A 143 2.56 -13.78 0.27
CA ALA A 143 3.72 -13.92 1.16
C ALA A 143 3.78 -15.30 1.86
N VAL A 144 2.62 -15.98 2.00
CA VAL A 144 2.48 -17.23 2.77
C VAL A 144 1.72 -18.34 2.02
N MET A 145 1.12 -18.02 0.87
CA MET A 145 0.44 -18.99 0.00
C MET A 145 0.63 -18.60 -1.47
N SER A 146 0.61 -19.55 -2.38
CA SER A 146 1.00 -19.31 -3.76
C SER A 146 0.11 -20.04 -4.77
N GLU A 147 0.09 -19.52 -5.96
CA GLU A 147 -0.30 -20.20 -7.20
C GLU A 147 0.94 -20.38 -8.07
N ASN A 148 0.84 -21.22 -9.09
CA ASN A 148 1.94 -21.43 -10.04
C ASN A 148 2.29 -20.11 -10.75
N GLY A 149 3.58 -19.88 -10.99
CA GLY A 149 4.07 -18.71 -11.73
C GLY A 149 4.11 -17.41 -10.92
N THR A 150 4.07 -17.50 -9.59
CA THR A 150 4.04 -16.32 -8.70
C THR A 150 5.36 -16.06 -7.98
N GLU A 151 6.46 -16.70 -8.36
CA GLU A 151 7.73 -16.71 -7.61
C GLU A 151 8.26 -15.32 -7.30
N ALA A 152 8.41 -14.46 -8.32
CA ALA A 152 8.90 -13.10 -8.14
C ALA A 152 7.94 -12.25 -7.28
N TYR A 153 6.63 -12.39 -7.53
CA TYR A 153 5.62 -11.67 -6.77
C TYR A 153 5.59 -12.14 -5.31
N SER A 154 5.55 -13.44 -5.07
CA SER A 154 5.55 -14.03 -3.72
C SER A 154 6.82 -13.67 -2.95
N ALA A 155 7.99 -13.74 -3.60
CA ALA A 155 9.26 -13.31 -3.00
C ALA A 155 9.21 -11.82 -2.62
N SER A 156 8.71 -10.96 -3.51
CA SER A 156 8.57 -9.53 -3.21
C SER A 156 7.65 -9.28 -2.02
N LYS A 157 6.50 -9.98 -1.95
CA LYS A 157 5.51 -9.79 -0.89
C LYS A 157 5.95 -10.41 0.45
N GLY A 158 6.63 -11.55 0.42
CA GLY A 158 7.32 -12.11 1.59
C GLY A 158 8.42 -11.18 2.10
N GLY A 159 9.21 -10.60 1.20
CA GLY A 159 10.22 -9.60 1.52
C GLY A 159 9.64 -8.34 2.17
N ILE A 160 8.47 -7.86 1.72
CA ILE A 160 7.78 -6.71 2.34
C ILE A 160 7.36 -7.04 3.77
N ALA A 161 6.82 -8.22 4.04
CA ALA A 161 6.47 -8.63 5.40
C ALA A 161 7.72 -8.69 6.30
N ALA A 162 8.82 -9.24 5.80
CA ALA A 162 10.08 -9.32 6.53
C ALA A 162 10.72 -7.96 6.79
N ILE A 163 10.81 -7.08 5.77
CA ILE A 163 11.44 -5.76 5.95
C ILE A 163 10.62 -4.86 6.88
N THR A 164 9.32 -5.10 7.03
CA THR A 164 8.44 -4.31 7.90
C THR A 164 8.89 -4.36 9.36
N HIS A 165 9.09 -5.53 9.94
CA HIS A 165 9.55 -5.63 11.33
C HIS A 165 10.99 -5.15 11.50
N ALA A 166 11.85 -5.34 10.49
CA ALA A 166 13.21 -4.83 10.52
C ALA A 166 13.24 -3.29 10.52
N MET A 167 12.39 -2.65 9.69
CA MET A 167 12.26 -1.19 9.70
C MET A 167 11.59 -0.69 11.00
N ALA A 168 10.62 -1.41 11.56
CA ALA A 168 10.02 -1.05 12.84
C ALA A 168 11.08 -0.99 13.95
N SER A 169 11.99 -1.96 14.01
CA SER A 169 13.13 -1.96 14.91
C SER A 169 14.07 -0.78 14.66
N SER A 170 14.46 -0.54 13.42
CA SER A 170 15.43 0.51 13.06
C SER A 170 14.89 1.93 13.28
N LEU A 171 13.57 2.12 13.22
CA LEU A 171 12.91 3.43 13.35
C LEU A 171 12.29 3.65 14.75
N ALA A 172 12.43 2.69 15.66
CA ALA A 172 11.86 2.75 17.01
C ALA A 172 12.36 3.98 17.80
N GLU A 173 13.64 4.29 17.75
CA GLU A 173 14.22 5.46 18.44
C GLU A 173 13.65 6.79 17.91
N LYS A 174 13.20 6.83 16.65
CA LYS A 174 12.51 7.99 16.08
C LYS A 174 11.03 8.04 16.43
N GLY A 175 10.50 7.02 17.09
CA GLY A 175 9.06 6.91 17.39
C GLY A 175 8.19 6.78 16.14
N ILE A 176 8.71 6.17 15.07
CA ILE A 176 7.99 5.91 13.81
C ILE A 176 7.53 4.45 13.81
N ARG A 177 6.23 4.22 13.72
CA ARG A 177 5.66 2.88 13.60
C ARG A 177 5.72 2.37 12.18
N VAL A 178 5.98 1.08 12.00
CA VAL A 178 5.97 0.44 10.68
C VAL A 178 5.16 -0.84 10.76
N ASN A 179 4.09 -0.92 9.96
CA ASN A 179 3.24 -2.10 9.89
C ASN A 179 3.01 -2.53 8.44
N CYS A 180 2.50 -3.72 8.27
CA CYS A 180 2.20 -4.33 6.98
C CYS A 180 0.73 -4.75 6.93
N ILE A 181 0.13 -4.69 5.76
CA ILE A 181 -1.15 -5.30 5.47
C ILE A 181 -0.93 -6.34 4.37
N SER A 182 -1.46 -7.54 4.56
CA SER A 182 -1.50 -8.61 3.56
C SER A 182 -2.93 -8.79 3.04
N PRO A 183 -3.33 -8.11 1.96
CA PRO A 183 -4.62 -8.32 1.32
C PRO A 183 -4.72 -9.73 0.72
N GLY A 184 -5.93 -10.32 0.77
CA GLY A 184 -6.31 -11.42 -0.10
C GLY A 184 -6.76 -10.93 -1.46
N TRP A 185 -7.74 -11.60 -2.06
CA TRP A 185 -8.33 -11.12 -3.30
C TRP A 185 -9.18 -9.87 -3.05
N ILE A 186 -8.72 -8.75 -3.60
CA ILE A 186 -9.42 -7.47 -3.60
C ILE A 186 -9.75 -7.13 -5.05
N GLU A 187 -11.05 -7.12 -5.39
CA GLU A 187 -11.47 -6.75 -6.74
C GLU A 187 -11.39 -5.23 -6.91
N THR A 188 -10.64 -4.81 -7.92
CA THR A 188 -10.41 -3.39 -8.23
C THR A 188 -11.05 -2.93 -9.55
N GLY A 189 -11.61 -3.87 -10.31
CA GLY A 189 -12.31 -3.66 -11.58
C GLY A 189 -13.82 -3.77 -11.42
N ASP A 190 -14.42 -4.67 -12.19
CA ASP A 190 -15.88 -4.89 -12.20
C ASP A 190 -16.29 -5.91 -11.13
N TYR A 191 -16.69 -5.41 -9.97
CA TYR A 191 -17.12 -6.24 -8.83
C TYR A 191 -18.40 -7.04 -9.14
N GLU A 192 -19.28 -6.53 -9.99
CA GLU A 192 -20.54 -7.16 -10.32
C GLU A 192 -20.38 -8.34 -11.29
N SER A 193 -19.23 -8.44 -11.96
CA SER A 193 -18.89 -9.57 -12.83
C SER A 193 -18.42 -10.81 -12.06
N LEU A 194 -18.18 -10.71 -10.76
CA LEU A 194 -17.75 -11.82 -9.92
C LEU A 194 -18.82 -12.88 -9.78
N ARG A 195 -18.39 -14.15 -9.84
CA ARG A 195 -19.28 -15.31 -9.71
C ARG A 195 -19.52 -15.66 -8.24
N GLU A 196 -20.60 -16.33 -7.95
CA GLU A 196 -20.89 -16.79 -6.58
C GLU A 196 -19.75 -17.67 -6.00
N VAL A 197 -19.12 -18.52 -6.83
CA VAL A 197 -18.01 -19.35 -6.41
C VAL A 197 -16.81 -18.52 -5.96
N ASP A 198 -16.58 -17.35 -6.57
CA ASP A 198 -15.48 -16.45 -6.21
C ASP A 198 -15.71 -15.87 -4.80
N HIS A 199 -16.94 -15.52 -4.47
CA HIS A 199 -17.33 -15.06 -3.13
C HIS A 199 -17.21 -16.17 -2.09
N LYS A 200 -17.61 -17.40 -2.41
CA LYS A 200 -17.58 -18.56 -1.52
C LYS A 200 -16.17 -19.03 -1.14
N GLN A 201 -15.12 -18.55 -1.82
CA GLN A 201 -13.73 -18.82 -1.43
C GLN A 201 -13.36 -18.23 -0.08
N HIS A 202 -14.13 -17.25 0.40
CA HIS A 202 -13.88 -16.49 1.62
C HIS A 202 -14.87 -16.88 2.73
N PHE A 203 -14.43 -16.95 3.99
CA PHE A 203 -15.36 -17.11 5.14
C PHE A 203 -16.35 -15.95 5.25
N SER A 204 -15.95 -14.76 4.84
CA SER A 204 -16.82 -13.59 4.79
C SER A 204 -17.89 -13.66 3.69
N ASN A 205 -17.92 -14.73 2.88
CA ASN A 205 -18.83 -14.95 1.75
C ASN A 205 -18.83 -13.78 0.74
N ARG A 206 -17.72 -13.10 0.58
CA ARG A 206 -17.52 -12.07 -0.43
C ARG A 206 -16.04 -11.87 -0.77
N VAL A 207 -15.76 -11.52 -2.00
CA VAL A 207 -14.48 -10.97 -2.42
C VAL A 207 -14.26 -9.61 -1.76
N GLY A 208 -13.02 -9.28 -1.44
CA GLY A 208 -12.66 -7.99 -0.85
C GLY A 208 -12.87 -6.81 -1.80
N LYS A 209 -13.07 -5.63 -1.23
CA LYS A 209 -13.15 -4.35 -1.95
C LYS A 209 -11.99 -3.44 -1.52
N PRO A 210 -11.53 -2.50 -2.36
CA PRO A 210 -10.45 -1.56 -1.99
C PRO A 210 -10.69 -0.83 -0.66
N GLY A 211 -11.96 -0.53 -0.34
CA GLY A 211 -12.35 0.07 0.93
C GLY A 211 -12.05 -0.78 2.18
N ASP A 212 -11.92 -2.11 2.05
CA ASP A 212 -11.55 -2.97 3.17
C ASP A 212 -10.12 -2.69 3.60
N ILE A 213 -9.22 -2.51 2.63
CA ILE A 213 -7.82 -2.20 2.87
C ILE A 213 -7.66 -0.74 3.34
N ALA A 214 -8.41 0.19 2.74
CA ALA A 214 -8.36 1.59 3.14
C ALA A 214 -8.77 1.79 4.63
N ARG A 215 -9.81 1.07 5.11
CA ARG A 215 -10.19 1.09 6.53
C ARG A 215 -9.10 0.54 7.44
N THR A 216 -8.40 -0.51 7.01
CA THR A 216 -7.27 -1.07 7.78
C THR A 216 -6.10 -0.10 7.80
N CYS A 217 -5.82 0.64 6.71
CA CYS A 217 -4.83 1.70 6.71
C CYS A 217 -5.20 2.82 7.69
N LEU A 218 -6.45 3.28 7.70
CA LEU A 218 -6.93 4.27 8.68
C LEU A 218 -6.77 3.77 10.12
N PHE A 219 -7.10 2.52 10.40
CA PHE A 219 -6.92 1.90 11.71
C PHE A 219 -5.46 1.90 12.14
N LEU A 220 -4.55 1.39 11.32
CA LEU A 220 -3.12 1.33 11.64
C LEU A 220 -2.47 2.71 11.75
N ALA A 221 -2.95 3.69 10.99
CA ALA A 221 -2.45 5.06 11.03
C ALA A 221 -2.98 5.86 12.22
N HIS A 222 -4.05 5.41 12.87
CA HIS A 222 -4.67 6.14 13.98
C HIS A 222 -3.70 6.32 15.15
N PRO A 223 -3.57 7.53 15.72
CA PRO A 223 -2.61 7.79 16.79
C PRO A 223 -2.85 6.99 18.06
N GLU A 224 -4.10 6.62 18.37
CA GLU A 224 -4.42 5.77 19.54
C GLU A 224 -3.97 4.31 19.37
N ASN A 225 -3.60 3.88 18.16
CA ASN A 225 -3.07 2.54 17.90
C ASN A 225 -1.53 2.53 17.93
N ASP A 226 -0.94 3.30 18.85
CA ASP A 226 0.51 3.53 18.94
C ASP A 226 1.29 2.29 19.42
N PHE A 227 0.62 1.33 20.03
CA PHE A 227 1.22 0.05 20.49
C PHE A 227 1.27 -1.03 19.39
N ILE A 228 0.80 -0.71 18.15
CA ILE A 228 0.87 -1.64 17.00
C ILE A 228 2.02 -1.22 16.10
N THR A 229 3.11 -2.00 16.11
CA THR A 229 4.27 -1.81 15.22
C THR A 229 4.99 -3.14 14.96
N GLY A 230 5.56 -3.30 13.77
CA GLY A 230 6.24 -4.53 13.33
C GLY A 230 5.28 -5.63 12.86
N GLU A 231 3.97 -5.38 12.85
CA GLU A 231 2.94 -6.39 12.56
C GLU A 231 2.58 -6.49 11.08
N ASN A 232 2.14 -7.69 10.70
CA ASN A 232 1.54 -7.97 9.39
C ASN A 232 0.09 -8.42 9.56
N ILE A 233 -0.86 -7.55 9.23
CA ILE A 233 -2.29 -7.82 9.35
C ILE A 233 -2.83 -8.40 8.05
N THR A 234 -3.31 -9.64 8.10
CA THR A 234 -3.98 -10.29 6.96
C THR A 234 -5.43 -9.80 6.86
N VAL A 235 -5.81 -9.30 5.67
CA VAL A 235 -7.16 -8.82 5.35
C VAL A 235 -7.65 -9.53 4.10
N ASP A 236 -8.19 -10.72 4.27
CA ASP A 236 -8.48 -11.66 3.18
C ASP A 236 -9.86 -12.35 3.28
N GLY A 237 -10.72 -11.89 4.17
CA GLY A 237 -12.02 -12.51 4.41
C GLY A 237 -11.93 -13.94 4.96
N GLY A 238 -10.79 -14.35 5.49
CA GLY A 238 -10.53 -15.68 6.03
C GLY A 238 -10.12 -16.72 4.98
N MET A 239 -9.80 -16.30 3.76
CA MET A 239 -9.45 -17.21 2.66
C MET A 239 -8.22 -18.08 3.01
N THR A 240 -7.15 -17.50 3.58
CA THR A 240 -5.94 -18.24 3.98
C THR A 240 -6.14 -19.21 5.16
N ARG A 241 -7.30 -19.16 5.82
CA ARG A 241 -7.69 -20.04 6.94
C ARG A 241 -8.67 -21.12 6.53
N LYS A 242 -9.15 -21.08 5.28
CA LYS A 242 -10.13 -22.01 4.77
C LYS A 242 -9.43 -23.29 4.31
N MET A 243 -9.79 -24.41 4.94
CA MET A 243 -9.39 -25.74 4.50
C MET A 243 -10.34 -26.17 3.39
N ILE A 244 -9.80 -26.63 2.27
CA ILE A 244 -10.57 -27.10 1.11
C ILE A 244 -10.24 -28.57 0.91
N TYR A 245 -11.26 -29.41 0.95
CA TYR A 245 -11.19 -30.80 0.52
C TYR A 245 -12.01 -30.94 -0.77
N GLU A 246 -11.50 -31.70 -1.72
CA GLU A 246 -12.31 -32.20 -2.84
C GLU A 246 -13.13 -33.39 -2.31
N GLU A 247 -14.46 -33.32 -2.46
CA GLU A 247 -15.40 -34.42 -2.17
C GLU A 247 -15.74 -35.20 -3.47
#